data_28e703338cc612b2801ae10f4ffb4c9f
#
_entry.id   28e703338cc612b2801ae10f4ffb4c9f
#
_cell.length_a   1.000
_cell.length_b   1.000
_cell.length_c   1.000
_cell.angle_alpha   90.00
_cell.angle_beta   90.00
_cell.angle_gamma   90.00
#
_symmetry.space_group_name_H-M   'P 1'
#
loop_
_entity.id
_entity.type
_entity.pdbx_description
1 polymer ?
#
loop_
_entity_poly.entity_id
_entity_poly.type
_entity_poly.pdbx_seq_one_letter_code
_entity_poly.pdbx_strand_id
1 'polypeptide(L)'
;LACERWTAASVPNLKLTGKGAAPILVVGATGDSATPYQQAVTMAQQLESGHLLTYDGPGHGSVTSGNSCVTDAINAFFQDGTLPEDGKTCR
;
A
#
# COMPACT_ATOMS: atom_id res chain seq x y z
N LEU A 1 -3.69 -11.33 26.03
CA LEU A 1 -3.21 -10.71 24.78
C LEU A 1 -1.97 -9.86 25.04
N ALA A 2 -1.08 -9.76 24.06
CA ALA A 2 0.22 -9.08 24.24
C ALA A 2 0.10 -7.61 24.68
N CYS A 3 -0.97 -6.93 24.30
CA CYS A 3 -1.20 -5.51 24.62
C CYS A 3 -2.12 -5.28 25.83
N GLU A 4 -2.57 -6.32 26.50
CA GLU A 4 -3.55 -6.23 27.56
C GLU A 4 -3.09 -5.36 28.75
N ARG A 5 -1.78 -5.35 29.01
CA ARG A 5 -1.17 -4.57 30.10
C ARG A 5 -0.42 -3.33 29.60
N TRP A 6 -0.71 -2.92 28.39
CA TRP A 6 -0.07 -1.72 27.82
C TRP A 6 -0.65 -0.47 28.45
N THR A 7 0.19 0.28 29.14
CA THR A 7 -0.22 1.46 29.93
C THR A 7 -0.08 2.78 29.17
N ALA A 8 0.51 2.76 27.98
CA ALA A 8 0.62 3.96 27.17
C ALA A 8 -0.76 4.44 26.70
N ALA A 9 -0.99 5.74 26.81
CA ALA A 9 -2.22 6.34 26.27
C ALA A 9 -2.26 6.22 24.75
N SER A 10 -3.45 5.91 24.20
CA SER A 10 -3.63 5.98 22.76
C SER A 10 -3.63 7.44 22.31
N VAL A 11 -2.97 7.71 21.19
CA VAL A 11 -3.00 9.02 20.56
C VAL A 11 -3.98 8.99 19.37
N PRO A 12 -4.61 10.13 19.03
CA PRO A 12 -5.45 10.22 17.85
C PRO A 12 -4.65 9.86 16.59
N ASN A 13 -5.31 9.23 15.63
CA ASN A 13 -4.71 8.98 14.33
C ASN A 13 -4.36 10.31 13.65
N LEU A 14 -3.10 10.46 13.25
CA LEU A 14 -2.66 11.61 12.50
C LEU A 14 -3.06 11.47 11.03
N LYS A 15 -3.69 12.50 10.47
CA LYS A 15 -3.87 12.59 9.02
C LYS A 15 -2.59 13.13 8.38
N LEU A 16 -1.79 12.21 7.85
CA LEU A 16 -0.58 12.55 7.12
C LEU A 16 -0.91 12.54 5.62
N THR A 17 -0.78 13.71 4.98
CA THR A 17 -1.11 13.86 3.56
C THR A 17 0.10 13.72 2.65
N GLY A 18 1.31 13.75 3.20
CA GLY A 18 2.54 13.75 2.42
C GLY A 18 2.66 14.94 1.48
N LYS A 19 2.10 16.09 1.86
CA LYS A 19 2.11 17.30 1.04
C LYS A 19 3.51 17.66 0.56
N GLY A 20 3.65 17.85 -0.75
CA GLY A 20 4.93 18.19 -1.38
C GLY A 20 5.83 16.99 -1.66
N ALA A 21 5.41 15.76 -1.29
CA ALA A 21 6.16 14.56 -1.63
C ALA A 21 6.06 14.24 -3.13
N ALA A 22 7.13 13.61 -3.66
CA ALA A 22 7.08 12.96 -4.96
C ALA A 22 6.01 11.83 -4.95
N PRO A 23 5.59 11.31 -6.12
CA PRO A 23 4.61 10.23 -6.19
C PRO A 23 4.98 9.05 -5.30
N ILE A 24 3.98 8.53 -4.59
CA ILE A 24 4.12 7.41 -3.66
C ILE A 24 3.29 6.25 -4.19
N LEU A 25 3.94 5.15 -4.51
CA LEU A 25 3.26 3.93 -4.93
C LEU A 25 2.84 3.12 -3.70
N VAL A 26 1.55 2.91 -3.55
CA VAL A 26 0.96 2.07 -2.50
C VAL A 26 0.52 0.76 -3.13
N VAL A 27 1.01 -0.35 -2.63
CA VAL A 27 0.67 -1.68 -3.15
C VAL A 27 -0.15 -2.44 -2.11
N GLY A 28 -1.33 -2.90 -2.51
CA GLY A 28 -2.22 -3.65 -1.63
C GLY A 28 -2.69 -4.96 -2.24
N ALA A 29 -2.82 -6.01 -1.44
CA ALA A 29 -3.36 -7.29 -1.84
C ALA A 29 -4.79 -7.49 -1.29
N THR A 30 -5.70 -7.96 -2.15
CA THR A 30 -7.11 -8.16 -1.77
C THR A 30 -7.30 -9.26 -0.74
N GLY A 31 -6.42 -10.27 -0.73
CA GLY A 31 -6.46 -11.40 0.20
C GLY A 31 -5.46 -11.29 1.36
N ASP A 32 -5.03 -10.08 1.71
CA ASP A 32 -4.10 -9.87 2.82
C ASP A 32 -4.84 -9.91 4.16
N SER A 33 -4.49 -10.89 4.99
CA SER A 33 -5.09 -11.08 6.32
C SER A 33 -4.35 -10.32 7.43
N ALA A 34 -3.13 -9.87 7.19
CA ALA A 34 -2.32 -9.15 8.17
C ALA A 34 -2.52 -7.64 8.09
N THR A 35 -2.49 -7.10 6.86
CA THR A 35 -2.77 -5.68 6.58
C THR A 35 -3.90 -5.59 5.56
N PRO A 36 -5.14 -5.45 6.01
CA PRO A 36 -6.30 -5.49 5.13
C PRO A 36 -6.20 -4.51 3.96
N TYR A 37 -6.59 -4.97 2.77
CA TYR A 37 -6.53 -4.20 1.53
C TYR A 37 -7.13 -2.79 1.65
N GLN A 38 -8.21 -2.64 2.44
CA GLN A 38 -8.84 -1.33 2.66
C GLN A 38 -7.87 -0.30 3.27
N GLN A 39 -6.87 -0.74 4.03
CA GLN A 39 -5.85 0.16 4.57
C GLN A 39 -4.97 0.73 3.46
N ALA A 40 -4.63 -0.07 2.45
CA ALA A 40 -3.87 0.41 1.29
C ALA A 40 -4.70 1.42 0.47
N VAL A 41 -5.99 1.15 0.27
CA VAL A 41 -6.92 2.07 -0.39
C VAL A 41 -6.99 3.40 0.35
N THR A 42 -7.21 3.36 1.66
CA THR A 42 -7.29 4.55 2.51
C THR A 42 -5.98 5.33 2.49
N MET A 43 -4.85 4.66 2.57
CA MET A 43 -3.53 5.29 2.52
C MET A 43 -3.32 6.02 1.19
N ALA A 44 -3.59 5.36 0.06
CA ALA A 44 -3.44 5.96 -1.26
C ALA A 44 -4.34 7.20 -1.44
N GLN A 45 -5.56 7.15 -0.89
CA GLN A 45 -6.50 8.28 -0.94
C GLN A 45 -6.09 9.43 -0.01
N GLN A 46 -5.52 9.12 1.14
CA GLN A 46 -5.09 10.13 2.11
C GLN A 46 -3.86 10.91 1.64
N LEU A 47 -2.92 10.25 0.96
CA LEU A 47 -1.72 10.86 0.41
C LEU A 47 -2.07 11.72 -0.81
N GLU A 48 -1.59 12.97 -0.87
CA GLU A 48 -1.83 13.87 -2.02
C GLU A 48 -1.27 13.28 -3.32
N SER A 49 -0.12 12.60 -3.24
CA SER A 49 0.56 11.96 -4.38
C SER A 49 0.55 10.44 -4.30
N GLY A 50 -0.45 9.87 -3.62
CA GLY A 50 -0.61 8.43 -3.50
C GLY A 50 -1.17 7.80 -4.76
N HIS A 51 -0.59 6.68 -5.20
CA HIS A 51 -1.04 5.88 -6.34
C HIS A 51 -1.19 4.44 -5.90
N LEU A 52 -2.37 3.85 -6.11
CA LEU A 52 -2.67 2.49 -5.69
C LEU A 52 -2.41 1.49 -6.81
N LEU A 53 -1.61 0.47 -6.52
CA LEU A 53 -1.51 -0.75 -7.31
C LEU A 53 -2.17 -1.88 -6.54
N THR A 54 -3.17 -2.52 -7.13
CA THR A 54 -3.89 -3.63 -6.53
C THR A 54 -3.32 -4.96 -7.01
N TYR A 55 -3.02 -5.85 -6.08
CA TYR A 55 -2.81 -7.26 -6.36
C TYR A 55 -4.06 -8.04 -5.94
N ASP A 56 -4.75 -8.64 -6.91
CA ASP A 56 -5.92 -9.48 -6.64
C ASP A 56 -5.47 -10.92 -6.39
N GLY A 57 -5.08 -11.18 -5.17
CA GLY A 57 -4.54 -12.48 -4.80
C GLY A 57 -4.36 -12.62 -3.29
N PRO A 58 -4.04 -13.83 -2.85
CA PRO A 58 -3.89 -14.16 -1.45
C PRO A 58 -2.54 -13.70 -0.88
N GLY A 59 -2.50 -13.57 0.43
CA GLY A 59 -1.27 -13.43 1.19
C GLY A 59 -0.89 -12.00 1.52
N HIS A 60 0.07 -11.91 2.43
CA HIS A 60 0.67 -10.66 2.86
C HIS A 60 1.94 -10.37 2.06
N GLY A 61 2.10 -9.12 1.61
CA GLY A 61 3.29 -8.70 0.88
C GLY A 61 3.23 -9.05 -0.61
N SER A 62 2.46 -8.31 -1.36
CA SER A 62 2.30 -8.46 -2.82
C SER A 62 3.62 -8.52 -3.58
N VAL A 63 4.67 -7.86 -3.07
CA VAL A 63 6.02 -7.84 -3.66
C VAL A 63 6.64 -9.23 -3.68
N THR A 64 6.34 -10.04 -2.69
CA THR A 64 6.87 -11.40 -2.54
C THR A 64 5.99 -12.46 -3.17
N SER A 65 4.87 -12.07 -3.77
CA SER A 65 3.92 -12.99 -4.40
C SER A 65 4.48 -13.73 -5.62
N GLY A 66 5.56 -13.21 -6.21
CA GLY A 66 6.10 -13.72 -7.48
C GLY A 66 5.27 -13.32 -8.71
N ASN A 67 4.27 -12.46 -8.53
CA ASN A 67 3.45 -11.97 -9.64
C ASN A 67 4.23 -10.96 -10.49
N SER A 68 4.44 -11.29 -11.77
CA SER A 68 5.24 -10.45 -12.68
C SER A 68 4.63 -9.08 -12.91
N CYS A 69 3.30 -8.97 -13.00
CA CYS A 69 2.62 -7.70 -13.17
C CYS A 69 2.94 -6.73 -12.01
N VAL A 70 2.93 -7.23 -10.77
CA VAL A 70 3.29 -6.44 -9.58
C VAL A 70 4.77 -6.07 -9.62
N THR A 71 5.63 -7.05 -9.86
CA THR A 71 7.09 -6.86 -9.88
C THR A 71 7.51 -5.87 -10.97
N ASP A 72 6.95 -5.99 -12.16
CA ASP A 72 7.29 -5.11 -13.29
C ASP A 72 6.86 -3.66 -13.00
N ALA A 73 5.67 -3.47 -12.42
CA ALA A 73 5.19 -2.14 -12.05
C ALA A 73 6.08 -1.49 -10.97
N ILE A 74 6.49 -2.26 -9.97
CA ILE A 74 7.38 -1.78 -8.91
C ILE A 74 8.77 -1.45 -9.46
N ASN A 75 9.31 -2.31 -10.32
CA ASN A 75 10.61 -2.08 -10.95
C ASN A 75 10.60 -0.82 -11.82
N ALA A 76 9.56 -0.62 -12.64
CA ALA A 76 9.42 0.58 -13.45
C ALA A 76 9.37 1.85 -12.59
N PHE A 77 8.65 1.80 -11.48
CA PHE A 77 8.61 2.90 -10.53
C PHE A 77 9.98 3.22 -9.92
N PHE A 78 10.73 2.21 -9.50
CA PHE A 78 12.07 2.41 -8.93
C PHE A 78 13.11 2.85 -9.96
N GLN A 79 13.01 2.41 -11.20
CA GLN A 79 13.99 2.71 -12.24
C GLN A 79 13.86 4.13 -12.79
N ASP A 80 12.65 4.57 -13.07
CA ASP A 80 12.42 5.85 -13.76
C ASP A 80 11.19 6.63 -13.26
N GLY A 81 10.58 6.19 -12.15
CA GLY A 81 9.40 6.85 -11.58
C GLY A 81 8.10 6.58 -12.36
N THR A 82 8.07 5.62 -13.28
CA THR A 82 6.86 5.27 -14.01
C THR A 82 5.80 4.73 -13.07
N LEU A 83 4.64 5.38 -13.06
CA LEU A 83 3.49 4.97 -12.28
C LEU A 83 2.62 4.00 -13.10
N PRO A 84 2.01 3.00 -12.47
CA PRO A 84 0.99 2.19 -13.12
C PRO A 84 -0.24 3.05 -13.46
N GLU A 85 -1.03 2.60 -14.43
CA GLU A 85 -2.31 3.23 -14.75
C GLU A 85 -3.22 3.27 -13.51
N ASP A 86 -4.00 4.35 -13.39
CA ASP A 86 -4.97 4.48 -12.30
C ASP A 86 -5.92 3.29 -12.26
N GLY A 87 -6.08 2.71 -11.07
CA GLY A 87 -6.94 1.56 -10.86
C GLY A 87 -6.38 0.23 -11.39
N LYS A 88 -5.09 0.18 -11.74
CA LYS A 88 -4.47 -1.06 -12.22
C LYS A 88 -4.59 -2.17 -11.18
N THR A 89 -5.09 -3.32 -11.64
CA THR A 89 -5.17 -4.56 -10.87
C THR A 89 -4.35 -5.65 -11.54
N CYS A 90 -3.42 -6.21 -10.78
CA CYS A 90 -2.63 -7.40 -11.15
C CYS A 90 -3.31 -8.66 -10.62
N ARG A 91 -3.36 -9.72 -11.43
CA ARG A 91 -3.95 -11.01 -11.05
C ARG A 91 -2.98 -12.15 -11.30
#